data_9fc7af7ab966746094a45e4bca0b3c50
#
_entry.id   9fc7af7ab966746094a45e4bca0b3c50
#
_cell.length_a   1.000
_cell.length_b   1.000
_cell.length_c   1.000
_cell.angle_alpha   90.00
_cell.angle_beta   90.00
_cell.angle_gamma   90.00
#
_symmetry.space_group_name_H-M   'P 1'
#
loop_
_entity.id
_entity.type
_entity.pdbx_description
1 polymer ?
#
loop_
_entity_poly.entity_id
_entity_poly.type
_entity_poly.pdbx_seq_one_letter_code
_entity_poly.pdbx_strand_id
1 'polypeptide(L)'
;MGRILWLHDPSVSTGGRSKWSKPEDGRVFREIRIAEGLAEEQRAAHRTVAFPERHLPAGGGLKEYQAARKQGARHLVLWADPYRHQVYAQVVTRSAAKGQSAVFEVLGAAGESLAVIQRDPAARGGAVRTRWTVRQTGRQPAVGRKGHPVWWALWWLISPIQLAIVIASILGGGDVARTPRRTKWRIEGETVLDWANGFGDFGLEALADWWDPRVTASLVALLTSHDSWLGNAWDTRVD
;
A
#
# COMPACT_ATOMS: atom_id res chain seq x y z
N MET A 1 14.67 15.24 8.08
CA MET A 1 14.64 13.90 8.68
C MET A 1 13.49 13.12 8.06
N GLY A 2 13.71 11.93 7.47
CA GLY A 2 12.65 11.21 6.74
C GLY A 2 11.55 10.71 7.68
N ARG A 3 10.30 10.88 7.27
CA ARG A 3 9.13 10.33 7.97
C ARG A 3 8.80 8.96 7.37
N ILE A 4 8.58 7.94 8.20
CA ILE A 4 8.15 6.63 7.75
C ILE A 4 6.69 6.37 8.13
N LEU A 5 5.91 5.89 7.16
CA LEU A 5 4.51 5.52 7.34
C LEU A 5 4.33 4.04 7.01
N TRP A 6 3.51 3.33 7.79
CA TRP A 6 3.14 1.94 7.51
C TRP A 6 1.71 1.63 7.93
N LEU A 7 1.14 0.59 7.33
CA LEU A 7 -0.14 0.05 7.75
C LEU A 7 0.08 -0.97 8.87
N HIS A 8 -0.56 -0.74 10.01
CA HIS A 8 -0.67 -1.71 11.09
C HIS A 8 -2.04 -2.39 11.05
N ASP A 9 -2.04 -3.69 10.84
CA ASP A 9 -3.25 -4.51 10.84
C ASP A 9 -3.14 -5.56 11.96
N PRO A 10 -3.80 -5.36 13.11
CA PRO A 10 -3.71 -6.27 14.25
C PRO A 10 -4.31 -7.66 13.96
N SER A 11 -5.10 -7.81 12.90
CA SER A 11 -5.63 -9.11 12.48
C SER A 11 -4.57 -10.01 11.83
N VAL A 12 -3.41 -9.44 11.47
CA VAL A 12 -2.24 -10.16 10.94
C VAL A 12 -1.26 -10.37 12.08
N SER A 13 -1.41 -11.49 12.79
CA SER A 13 -0.44 -11.88 13.82
C SER A 13 0.86 -12.31 13.17
N THR A 14 1.95 -11.58 13.42
CA THR A 14 3.30 -12.03 13.15
C THR A 14 3.75 -12.98 14.26
N GLY A 15 3.56 -14.28 14.04
CA GLY A 15 4.31 -15.30 14.80
C GLY A 15 3.75 -15.80 16.13
N GLY A 16 2.47 -15.64 16.42
CA GLY A 16 1.87 -16.25 17.63
C GLY A 16 0.37 -16.51 17.47
N ARG A 17 -0.14 -17.54 18.16
CA ARG A 17 -1.56 -17.90 18.23
C ARG A 17 -2.41 -16.86 19.00
N SER A 18 -2.26 -15.57 18.72
CA SER A 18 -3.16 -14.57 19.27
C SER A 18 -4.50 -14.72 18.55
N LYS A 19 -5.55 -15.11 19.26
CA LYS A 19 -6.94 -15.04 18.79
C LYS A 19 -7.33 -13.57 18.75
N TRP A 20 -6.98 -12.89 17.63
CA TRP A 20 -7.50 -11.57 17.40
C TRP A 20 -9.03 -11.66 17.20
N SER A 21 -9.78 -10.85 17.90
CA SER A 21 -11.20 -10.67 17.70
C SER A 21 -11.48 -9.25 17.24
N LYS A 22 -12.44 -9.09 16.32
CA LYS A 22 -12.90 -7.78 15.89
C LYS A 22 -13.43 -6.99 17.09
N PRO A 23 -13.14 -5.67 17.19
CA PRO A 23 -13.71 -4.84 18.24
C PRO A 23 -15.25 -4.87 18.20
N GLU A 24 -15.87 -5.14 19.35
CA GLU A 24 -17.32 -5.21 19.49
C GLU A 24 -18.01 -3.86 19.29
N ASP A 25 -17.30 -2.76 19.56
CA ASP A 25 -17.78 -1.39 19.40
C ASP A 25 -17.81 -0.94 17.92
N GLY A 26 -17.45 -1.81 16.98
CA GLY A 26 -17.51 -1.54 15.54
C GLY A 26 -16.49 -0.53 15.01
N ARG A 27 -15.53 -0.10 15.84
CA ARG A 27 -14.49 0.84 15.42
C ARG A 27 -13.61 0.26 14.31
N VAL A 28 -13.01 1.15 13.51
CA VAL A 28 -11.96 0.76 12.55
C VAL A 28 -10.70 0.44 13.34
N PHE A 29 -10.14 -0.75 13.11
CA PHE A 29 -9.02 -1.27 13.90
C PHE A 29 -7.67 -1.21 13.16
N ARG A 30 -7.70 -1.03 11.84
CA ARG A 30 -6.47 -0.83 11.05
C ARG A 30 -6.00 0.60 11.21
N GLU A 31 -4.70 0.78 11.31
CA GLU A 31 -4.08 2.07 11.58
C GLU A 31 -2.97 2.34 10.56
N ILE A 32 -2.91 3.56 10.06
CA ILE A 32 -1.71 4.08 9.41
C ILE A 32 -0.94 4.83 10.47
N ARG A 33 0.25 4.32 10.76
CA ARG A 33 1.17 4.85 11.76
C ARG A 33 2.29 5.63 11.09
N ILE A 34 2.80 6.64 11.78
CA ILE A 34 3.93 7.45 11.35
C ILE A 34 4.96 7.54 12.47
N ALA A 35 6.23 7.46 12.10
CA ALA A 35 7.36 7.72 12.98
C ALA A 35 8.36 8.67 12.31
N GLU A 36 9.11 9.41 13.10
CA GLU A 36 10.19 10.26 12.63
C GLU A 36 11.51 9.48 12.69
N GLY A 37 11.91 8.90 11.54
CA GLY A 37 13.13 8.12 11.40
C GLY A 37 12.92 6.61 11.35
N LEU A 38 14.02 5.89 11.03
CA LEU A 38 14.04 4.46 10.76
C LEU A 38 14.50 3.61 11.95
N ALA A 39 15.13 4.23 12.97
CA ALA A 39 15.61 3.52 14.13
C ALA A 39 14.45 2.88 14.93
N GLU A 40 14.68 1.72 15.54
CA GLU A 40 13.65 0.97 16.25
C GLU A 40 13.02 1.78 17.38
N GLU A 41 13.83 2.55 18.12
CA GLU A 41 13.37 3.46 19.17
C GLU A 41 12.45 4.56 18.64
N GLN A 42 12.77 5.12 17.44
CA GLN A 42 11.95 6.13 16.78
C GLN A 42 10.65 5.53 16.26
N ARG A 43 10.64 4.28 15.81
CA ARG A 43 9.44 3.54 15.43
C ARG A 43 8.57 3.19 16.63
N ALA A 44 9.15 2.96 17.78
CA ALA A 44 8.41 2.74 19.05
C ALA A 44 7.60 3.98 19.45
N ALA A 45 8.12 5.20 19.16
CA ALA A 45 7.45 6.47 19.39
C ALA A 45 6.49 6.89 18.27
N HIS A 46 5.86 5.90 17.58
CA HIS A 46 4.91 6.16 16.51
C HIS A 46 3.60 6.79 17.01
N ARG A 47 2.93 7.51 16.09
CA ARG A 47 1.55 7.95 16.28
C ARG A 47 0.67 7.47 15.14
N THR A 48 -0.60 7.21 15.43
CA THR A 48 -1.61 6.91 14.41
C THR A 48 -2.04 8.22 13.73
N VAL A 49 -2.06 8.22 12.40
CA VAL A 49 -2.47 9.39 11.60
C VAL A 49 -3.80 9.18 10.90
N ALA A 50 -4.17 7.93 10.60
CA ALA A 50 -5.43 7.63 9.95
C ALA A 50 -5.84 6.17 10.16
N PHE A 51 -7.15 5.92 10.01
CA PHE A 51 -7.78 4.61 10.10
C PHE A 51 -8.37 4.26 8.73
N PRO A 52 -7.68 3.41 7.91
CA PRO A 52 -8.13 3.09 6.57
C PRO A 52 -9.28 2.08 6.58
N GLU A 53 -10.28 2.37 5.79
CA GLU A 53 -11.42 1.51 5.55
C GLU A 53 -11.74 1.46 4.05
N ARG A 54 -12.18 0.28 3.54
CA ARG A 54 -12.74 0.20 2.19
C ARG A 54 -14.09 0.88 2.18
N HIS A 55 -14.33 1.68 1.16
CA HIS A 55 -15.64 2.25 0.94
C HIS A 55 -16.45 1.33 0.03
N LEU A 56 -17.65 0.95 0.49
CA LEU A 56 -18.58 0.18 -0.30
C LEU A 56 -19.49 1.15 -1.06
N PRO A 57 -19.77 0.92 -2.34
CA PRO A 57 -20.74 1.73 -3.07
C PRO A 57 -22.09 1.74 -2.35
N ALA A 58 -22.80 2.83 -2.41
CA ALA A 58 -24.15 2.92 -1.82
C ALA A 58 -25.05 1.82 -2.39
N GLY A 59 -25.60 0.98 -1.49
CA GLY A 59 -26.41 -0.19 -1.84
C GLY A 59 -25.63 -1.43 -2.31
N GLY A 60 -24.29 -1.36 -2.40
CA GLY A 60 -23.43 -2.49 -2.75
C GLY A 60 -22.82 -3.18 -1.54
N GLY A 61 -22.57 -4.47 -1.65
CA GLY A 61 -21.92 -5.29 -0.65
C GLY A 61 -20.43 -5.56 -0.96
N LEU A 62 -19.83 -6.44 -0.17
CA LEU A 62 -18.45 -6.87 -0.35
C LEU A 62 -18.19 -7.49 -1.74
N LYS A 63 -19.18 -8.20 -2.30
CA LYS A 63 -19.07 -8.84 -3.62
C LYS A 63 -18.88 -7.80 -4.73
N GLU A 64 -19.63 -6.71 -4.68
CA GLU A 64 -19.57 -5.61 -5.65
C GLU A 64 -18.22 -4.89 -5.54
N TYR A 65 -17.74 -4.63 -4.33
CA TYR A 65 -16.40 -4.09 -4.10
C TYR A 65 -15.33 -5.01 -4.69
N GLN A 66 -15.40 -6.32 -4.43
CA GLN A 66 -14.45 -7.30 -4.97
C GLN A 66 -14.49 -7.38 -6.50
N ALA A 67 -15.68 -7.25 -7.11
CA ALA A 67 -15.83 -7.20 -8.55
C ALA A 67 -15.16 -5.95 -9.15
N ALA A 68 -15.41 -4.78 -8.59
CA ALA A 68 -14.75 -3.52 -8.99
C ALA A 68 -13.23 -3.60 -8.80
N ARG A 69 -12.78 -4.20 -7.70
CA ARG A 69 -11.37 -4.43 -7.39
C ARG A 69 -10.67 -5.30 -8.44
N LYS A 70 -11.33 -6.33 -8.99
CA LYS A 70 -10.81 -7.17 -10.08
C LYS A 70 -10.56 -6.39 -11.36
N GLN A 71 -11.29 -5.29 -11.57
CA GLN A 71 -11.07 -4.34 -12.66
C GLN A 71 -9.96 -3.32 -12.36
N GLY A 72 -9.36 -3.36 -11.16
CA GLY A 72 -8.30 -2.45 -10.74
C GLY A 72 -8.80 -1.27 -9.90
N ALA A 73 -10.11 -1.12 -9.72
CA ALA A 73 -10.68 -0.04 -8.92
C ALA A 73 -10.38 -0.20 -7.42
N ARG A 74 -10.23 0.94 -6.74
CA ARG A 74 -10.11 1.06 -5.28
C ARG A 74 -10.91 2.27 -4.82
N HIS A 75 -11.65 2.08 -3.77
CA HIS A 75 -12.35 3.17 -3.09
C HIS A 75 -12.08 3.01 -1.59
N LEU A 76 -11.31 3.91 -1.03
CA LEU A 76 -10.82 3.84 0.34
C LEU A 76 -11.15 5.14 1.04
N VAL A 77 -11.59 5.07 2.29
CA VAL A 77 -11.72 6.22 3.17
C VAL A 77 -10.68 6.08 4.28
N LEU A 78 -9.97 7.13 4.54
CA LEU A 78 -9.06 7.26 5.66
C LEU A 78 -9.76 8.16 6.68
N TRP A 79 -10.05 7.64 7.85
CA TRP A 79 -10.69 8.36 8.94
C TRP A 79 -9.63 8.99 9.85
N ALA A 80 -9.89 10.17 10.38
CA ALA A 80 -9.02 10.79 11.37
C ALA A 80 -9.16 10.14 12.76
N ASP A 81 -10.29 9.45 13.00
CA ASP A 81 -10.62 8.75 14.23
C ASP A 81 -11.23 7.36 13.93
N PRO A 82 -11.13 6.40 14.86
CA PRO A 82 -11.60 5.03 14.63
C PRO A 82 -13.13 4.89 14.57
N TYR A 83 -13.88 5.90 15.00
CA TYR A 83 -15.36 5.87 15.04
C TYR A 83 -16.01 6.55 13.83
N ARG A 84 -15.22 6.97 12.85
CA ARG A 84 -15.67 7.56 11.56
C ARG A 84 -16.35 8.93 11.70
N HIS A 85 -16.00 9.72 12.72
CA HIS A 85 -16.58 11.05 12.88
C HIS A 85 -16.02 12.04 11.86
N GLN A 86 -14.74 11.91 11.49
CA GLN A 86 -14.08 12.85 10.61
C GLN A 86 -13.28 12.13 9.52
N VAL A 87 -13.49 12.54 8.27
CA VAL A 87 -12.69 12.08 7.14
C VAL A 87 -11.34 12.78 7.17
N TYR A 88 -10.26 12.00 7.07
CA TYR A 88 -8.89 12.49 6.91
C TYR A 88 -8.54 12.68 5.44
N ALA A 89 -8.83 11.66 4.61
CA ALA A 89 -8.67 11.67 3.17
C ALA A 89 -9.52 10.56 2.53
N GLN A 90 -9.72 10.66 1.22
CA GLN A 90 -10.36 9.59 0.44
C GLN A 90 -9.51 9.25 -0.78
N VAL A 91 -9.51 7.98 -1.18
CA VAL A 91 -8.94 7.51 -2.45
C VAL A 91 -10.09 7.05 -3.32
N VAL A 92 -10.28 7.73 -4.44
CA VAL A 92 -11.36 7.44 -5.40
C VAL A 92 -10.75 7.04 -6.73
N THR A 93 -11.25 5.95 -7.33
CA THR A 93 -10.85 5.57 -8.68
C THR A 93 -11.54 6.46 -9.69
N ARG A 94 -10.76 7.17 -10.51
CA ARG A 94 -11.26 7.95 -11.66
C ARG A 94 -11.40 7.09 -12.90
N SER A 95 -10.44 6.19 -13.13
CA SER A 95 -10.52 5.22 -14.20
C SER A 95 -9.75 3.95 -13.83
N ALA A 96 -10.33 2.80 -14.14
CA ALA A 96 -9.68 1.51 -14.02
C ALA A 96 -10.32 0.50 -14.97
N ALA A 97 -9.50 -0.34 -15.59
CA ALA A 97 -9.95 -1.51 -16.32
C ALA A 97 -8.92 -2.62 -16.17
N LYS A 98 -9.36 -3.87 -16.25
CA LYS A 98 -8.50 -5.04 -16.10
C LYS A 98 -7.32 -4.99 -17.08
N GLY A 99 -6.10 -5.07 -16.54
CA GLY A 99 -4.87 -5.01 -17.34
C GLY A 99 -4.54 -3.62 -17.91
N GLN A 100 -5.31 -2.59 -17.58
CA GLN A 100 -5.10 -1.23 -18.01
C GLN A 100 -4.47 -0.37 -16.90
N SER A 101 -4.05 0.85 -17.27
CA SER A 101 -3.66 1.86 -16.27
C SER A 101 -4.85 2.21 -15.40
N ALA A 102 -4.62 2.34 -14.11
CA ALA A 102 -5.60 2.82 -13.14
C ALA A 102 -5.20 4.20 -12.64
N VAL A 103 -6.17 5.10 -12.56
CA VAL A 103 -6.00 6.46 -12.06
C VAL A 103 -6.85 6.63 -10.82
N PHE A 104 -6.20 7.01 -9.73
CA PHE A 104 -6.80 7.28 -8.44
C PHE A 104 -6.63 8.75 -8.10
N GLU A 105 -7.63 9.34 -7.50
CA GLU A 105 -7.54 10.68 -6.94
C GLU A 105 -7.59 10.62 -5.43
N VAL A 106 -6.74 11.39 -4.79
CA VAL A 106 -6.74 11.60 -3.34
C VAL A 106 -7.48 12.89 -3.07
N LEU A 107 -8.58 12.78 -2.34
CA LEU A 107 -9.40 13.91 -1.92
C LEU A 107 -9.19 14.18 -0.43
N GLY A 108 -9.20 15.44 -0.03
CA GLY A 108 -9.26 15.84 1.37
C GLY A 108 -10.67 15.78 1.94
N ALA A 109 -10.82 16.17 3.20
CA ALA A 109 -12.09 16.11 3.92
C ALA A 109 -13.20 17.01 3.30
N ALA A 110 -12.82 18.13 2.70
CA ALA A 110 -13.76 19.03 2.00
C ALA A 110 -13.97 18.65 0.52
N GLY A 111 -13.41 17.51 0.07
CA GLY A 111 -13.50 17.10 -1.33
C GLY A 111 -12.46 17.75 -2.26
N GLU A 112 -11.53 18.53 -1.71
CA GLU A 112 -10.45 19.14 -2.46
C GLU A 112 -9.47 18.08 -3.01
N SER A 113 -9.01 18.26 -4.25
CA SER A 113 -8.05 17.35 -4.88
C SER A 113 -6.64 17.60 -4.35
N LEU A 114 -6.10 16.64 -3.61
CA LEU A 114 -4.76 16.69 -3.01
C LEU A 114 -3.69 16.11 -3.94
N ALA A 115 -4.02 15.02 -4.63
CA ALA A 115 -3.10 14.35 -5.53
C ALA A 115 -3.80 13.43 -6.53
N VAL A 116 -3.13 13.14 -7.63
CA VAL A 116 -3.50 12.07 -8.57
C VAL A 116 -2.41 11.00 -8.55
N ILE A 117 -2.82 9.74 -8.37
CA ILE A 117 -1.94 8.58 -8.37
C ILE A 117 -2.30 7.72 -9.57
N GLN A 118 -1.34 7.45 -10.44
CA GLN A 118 -1.50 6.57 -11.58
C GLN A 118 -0.68 5.30 -11.39
N ARG A 119 -1.30 4.16 -11.68
CA ARG A 119 -0.65 2.84 -11.68
C ARG A 119 -0.70 2.27 -13.09
N ASP A 120 0.45 2.07 -13.70
CA ASP A 120 0.60 1.39 -14.98
C ASP A 120 1.06 -0.05 -14.70
N PRO A 121 0.32 -1.08 -15.13
CA PRO A 121 0.70 -2.47 -14.92
C PRO A 121 1.95 -2.83 -15.73
N ALA A 122 2.72 -3.82 -15.25
CA ALA A 122 3.79 -4.43 -16.04
C ALA A 122 3.24 -5.03 -17.34
N ALA A 123 4.10 -5.19 -18.33
CA ALA A 123 3.79 -5.75 -19.66
C ALA A 123 2.94 -4.86 -20.59
N ARG A 124 2.75 -3.58 -20.28
CA ARG A 124 2.09 -2.64 -21.17
C ARG A 124 3.08 -1.61 -21.72
N GLY A 125 3.00 -1.34 -23.05
CA GLY A 125 3.89 -0.39 -23.72
C GLY A 125 5.37 -0.74 -23.63
N GLY A 126 5.74 -2.04 -23.61
CA GLY A 126 7.12 -2.48 -23.49
C GLY A 126 7.73 -2.36 -22.09
N ALA A 127 6.96 -1.93 -21.09
CA ALA A 127 7.46 -1.80 -19.71
C ALA A 127 7.40 -3.16 -18.99
N VAL A 128 8.54 -3.67 -18.57
CA VAL A 128 8.67 -4.94 -17.85
C VAL A 128 8.21 -4.83 -16.38
N ARG A 129 7.99 -3.60 -15.87
CA ARG A 129 7.73 -3.35 -14.45
C ARG A 129 6.56 -2.42 -14.23
N THR A 130 5.77 -2.68 -13.17
CA THR A 130 4.72 -1.76 -12.72
C THR A 130 5.31 -0.39 -12.40
N ARG A 131 4.71 0.65 -12.97
CA ARG A 131 5.06 2.05 -12.74
C ARG A 131 3.97 2.70 -11.91
N TRP A 132 4.39 3.47 -10.93
CA TRP A 132 3.53 4.32 -10.12
C TRP A 132 3.94 5.77 -10.31
N THR A 133 2.99 6.62 -10.62
CA THR A 133 3.22 8.07 -10.72
C THR A 133 2.34 8.74 -9.67
N VAL A 134 2.93 9.55 -8.81
CA VAL A 134 2.22 10.34 -7.80
C VAL A 134 2.42 11.81 -8.11
N ARG A 135 1.33 12.52 -8.36
CA ARG A 135 1.32 13.96 -8.63
C ARG A 135 0.53 14.65 -7.54
N GLN A 136 1.21 15.22 -6.57
CA GLN A 136 0.59 16.11 -5.58
C GLN A 136 0.27 17.46 -6.21
N THR A 137 -0.86 18.05 -5.86
CA THR A 137 -1.31 19.36 -6.36
C THR A 137 -0.22 20.42 -6.14
N GLY A 138 0.11 21.17 -7.18
CA GLY A 138 1.16 22.19 -7.14
C GLY A 138 2.60 21.66 -7.15
N ARG A 139 2.82 20.36 -7.39
CA ARG A 139 4.15 19.73 -7.43
C ARG A 139 4.38 18.92 -8.71
N GLN A 140 5.63 18.72 -9.04
CA GLN A 140 6.05 17.85 -10.14
C GLN A 140 5.70 16.38 -9.84
N PRO A 141 5.41 15.56 -10.86
CA PRO A 141 5.09 14.15 -10.67
C PRO A 141 6.31 13.35 -10.24
N ALA A 142 6.18 12.64 -9.13
CA ALA A 142 7.14 11.64 -8.70
C ALA A 142 6.86 10.30 -9.39
N VAL A 143 7.88 9.71 -10.02
CA VAL A 143 7.77 8.46 -10.78
C VAL A 143 8.53 7.35 -10.09
N GLY A 144 7.83 6.28 -9.74
CA GLY A 144 8.37 5.07 -9.14
C GLY A 144 8.19 3.83 -10.03
N ARG A 145 9.20 2.96 -10.04
CA ARG A 145 9.13 1.65 -10.73
C ARG A 145 9.41 0.54 -9.74
N LYS A 146 8.53 -0.46 -9.71
CA LYS A 146 8.61 -1.59 -8.78
C LYS A 146 9.79 -2.50 -9.13
N GLY A 147 10.69 -2.76 -8.15
CA GLY A 147 11.82 -3.69 -8.27
C GLY A 147 13.06 -3.09 -8.96
N HIS A 148 14.20 -3.76 -8.78
CA HIS A 148 15.48 -3.41 -9.41
C HIS A 148 15.72 -4.32 -10.62
N PRO A 149 16.15 -3.83 -11.81
CA PRO A 149 16.30 -4.63 -13.03
C PRO A 149 17.31 -5.77 -12.89
N VAL A 150 18.41 -5.53 -12.17
CA VAL A 150 19.47 -6.53 -11.95
C VAL A 150 18.97 -7.68 -11.09
N TRP A 151 18.18 -7.40 -10.05
CA TRP A 151 17.56 -8.45 -9.22
C TRP A 151 16.54 -9.27 -10.01
N TRP A 152 15.86 -8.65 -10.97
CA TRP A 152 14.91 -9.35 -11.85
C TRP A 152 15.63 -10.31 -12.81
N ALA A 153 16.75 -9.85 -13.40
CA ALA A 153 17.59 -10.70 -14.26
C ALA A 153 18.21 -11.85 -13.45
N LEU A 154 18.74 -11.56 -12.26
CA LEU A 154 19.30 -12.58 -11.36
C LEU A 154 18.21 -13.55 -10.87
N TRP A 155 17.01 -13.07 -10.61
CA TRP A 155 15.88 -13.91 -10.18
C TRP A 155 15.49 -14.93 -11.27
N TRP A 156 15.48 -14.53 -12.54
CA TRP A 156 15.25 -15.43 -13.65
C TRP A 156 16.36 -16.48 -13.81
N LEU A 157 17.60 -16.11 -13.55
CA LEU A 157 18.73 -17.04 -13.61
C LEU A 157 18.67 -18.11 -12.50
N ILE A 158 18.16 -17.74 -11.32
CA ILE A 158 18.05 -18.61 -10.14
C ILE A 158 16.65 -19.26 -10.04
N SER A 159 15.72 -18.89 -10.91
CA SER A 159 14.30 -19.29 -10.83
C SER A 159 14.06 -20.81 -10.73
N PRO A 160 14.83 -21.72 -11.39
CA PRO A 160 14.64 -23.16 -11.23
C PRO A 160 14.89 -23.63 -9.79
N ILE A 161 15.93 -23.08 -9.14
CA ILE A 161 16.28 -23.42 -7.75
C ILE A 161 15.25 -22.86 -6.77
N GLN A 162 14.80 -21.63 -7.03
CA GLN A 162 13.79 -21.00 -6.19
C GLN A 162 12.43 -21.68 -6.29
N LEU A 163 12.05 -22.16 -7.48
CA LEU A 163 10.82 -22.93 -7.66
C LEU A 163 10.86 -24.22 -6.83
N ALA A 164 12.00 -24.90 -6.79
CA ALA A 164 12.19 -26.09 -5.96
C ALA A 164 12.08 -25.75 -4.46
N ILE A 165 12.67 -24.63 -4.01
CA ILE A 165 12.58 -24.16 -2.62
C ILE A 165 11.14 -23.78 -2.25
N VAL A 166 10.42 -23.08 -3.14
CA VAL A 166 9.01 -22.71 -2.92
C VAL A 166 8.13 -23.96 -2.79
N ILE A 167 8.32 -24.95 -3.67
CA ILE A 167 7.58 -26.21 -3.59
C ILE A 167 7.90 -26.94 -2.28
N ALA A 168 9.18 -27.03 -1.90
CA ALA A 168 9.61 -27.63 -0.65
C ALA A 168 9.04 -26.90 0.58
N SER A 169 9.00 -25.55 0.56
CA SER A 169 8.43 -24.74 1.64
C SER A 169 6.91 -24.91 1.77
N ILE A 170 6.19 -25.02 0.65
CA ILE A 170 4.73 -25.30 0.66
C ILE A 170 4.46 -26.68 1.25
N LEU A 171 5.24 -27.68 0.88
CA LEU A 171 5.11 -29.07 1.39
C LEU A 171 5.55 -29.19 2.84
N GLY A 172 6.52 -28.37 3.28
CA GLY A 172 7.05 -28.37 4.65
C GLY A 172 6.33 -27.45 5.64
N GLY A 173 5.27 -26.74 5.24
CA GLY A 173 4.54 -25.79 6.09
C GLY A 173 5.35 -24.56 6.51
N GLY A 174 6.45 -24.27 5.82
CA GLY A 174 7.32 -23.13 6.07
C GLY A 174 6.84 -21.82 5.42
N ASP A 175 7.26 -20.71 5.98
CA ASP A 175 6.95 -19.38 5.47
C ASP A 175 7.75 -19.11 4.18
N VAL A 176 7.07 -18.74 3.10
CA VAL A 176 7.72 -18.48 1.81
C VAL A 176 8.47 -17.16 1.86
N ALA A 177 9.78 -17.19 1.65
CA ALA A 177 10.62 -16.00 1.61
C ALA A 177 10.07 -14.96 0.63
N ARG A 178 9.67 -13.80 1.14
CA ARG A 178 9.13 -12.69 0.33
C ARG A 178 10.24 -12.02 -0.45
N THR A 179 10.08 -11.94 -1.76
CA THR A 179 11.00 -11.15 -2.60
C THR A 179 11.00 -9.68 -2.17
N PRO A 180 12.16 -9.03 -2.02
CA PRO A 180 12.23 -7.62 -1.63
C PRO A 180 11.56 -6.76 -2.70
N ARG A 181 10.45 -6.12 -2.32
CA ARG A 181 9.64 -5.30 -3.20
C ARG A 181 9.87 -3.84 -2.87
N ARG A 182 10.92 -3.25 -3.43
CA ARG A 182 11.23 -1.84 -3.23
C ARG A 182 10.74 -1.01 -4.41
N THR A 183 10.14 0.14 -4.12
CA THR A 183 9.76 1.13 -5.13
C THR A 183 10.27 2.48 -4.69
N LYS A 184 11.16 3.09 -5.47
CA LYS A 184 11.66 4.44 -5.24
C LYS A 184 11.03 5.40 -6.22
N TRP A 185 10.40 6.46 -5.71
CA TRP A 185 9.89 7.56 -6.53
C TRP A 185 10.92 8.66 -6.63
N ARG A 186 11.11 9.15 -7.85
CA ARG A 186 12.08 10.18 -8.15
C ARG A 186 11.44 11.35 -8.88
N ILE A 187 11.95 12.55 -8.58
CA ILE A 187 11.70 13.79 -9.30
C ILE A 187 13.08 14.28 -9.71
N GLU A 188 13.31 14.48 -11.02
CA GLU A 188 14.61 14.98 -11.55
C GLU A 188 15.84 14.19 -11.06
N GLY A 189 15.68 12.89 -10.82
CA GLY A 189 16.76 12.01 -10.35
C GLY A 189 16.84 11.86 -8.83
N GLU A 190 16.32 12.80 -8.04
CA GLU A 190 16.29 12.73 -6.58
C GLU A 190 15.20 11.81 -6.09
N THR A 191 15.50 10.96 -5.10
CA THR A 191 14.52 10.09 -4.46
C THR A 191 13.73 10.89 -3.43
N VAL A 192 12.41 10.98 -3.63
CA VAL A 192 11.49 11.73 -2.76
C VAL A 192 10.59 10.84 -1.91
N LEU A 193 10.36 9.58 -2.35
CA LEU A 193 9.64 8.55 -1.61
C LEU A 193 10.34 7.21 -1.81
N ASP A 194 10.36 6.38 -0.77
CA ASP A 194 10.92 5.02 -0.81
C ASP A 194 9.95 4.04 -0.11
N TRP A 195 9.38 3.12 -0.87
CA TRP A 195 8.57 2.03 -0.35
C TRP A 195 9.40 0.78 -0.26
N ALA A 196 9.69 0.34 0.93
CA ALA A 196 10.55 -0.82 1.16
C ALA A 196 9.98 -1.72 2.25
N ASN A 197 10.31 -3.00 2.19
CA ASN A 197 10.13 -3.91 3.30
C ASN A 197 11.32 -3.72 4.26
N GLY A 198 11.05 -3.16 5.44
CA GLY A 198 12.00 -3.13 6.54
C GLY A 198 11.48 -4.03 7.65
N PHE A 199 12.32 -4.83 8.29
CA PHE A 199 12.06 -5.68 9.48
C PHE A 199 10.59 -6.09 9.74
N GLY A 200 9.99 -6.82 8.78
CA GLY A 200 8.65 -7.44 8.95
C GLY A 200 7.50 -6.72 8.24
N ASP A 201 7.47 -5.41 8.17
CA ASP A 201 6.39 -4.64 7.54
C ASP A 201 6.87 -3.71 6.43
N PHE A 202 6.00 -3.49 5.43
CA PHE A 202 6.25 -2.50 4.39
C PHE A 202 6.01 -1.10 4.92
N GLY A 203 6.98 -0.21 4.72
CA GLY A 203 6.89 1.19 5.09
C GLY A 203 7.19 2.12 3.91
N LEU A 204 6.52 3.27 3.90
CA LEU A 204 6.77 4.37 2.99
C LEU A 204 7.58 5.45 3.70
N GLU A 205 8.82 5.63 3.27
CA GLU A 205 9.65 6.73 3.72
C GLU A 205 9.41 7.96 2.84
N ALA A 206 8.96 9.05 3.46
CA ALA A 206 8.85 10.35 2.83
C ALA A 206 10.13 11.15 3.12
N LEU A 207 11.00 11.26 2.10
CA LEU A 207 12.31 11.89 2.20
C LEU A 207 12.24 13.41 2.05
N ALA A 208 11.20 13.91 1.39
CA ALA A 208 10.97 15.34 1.21
C ALA A 208 9.87 15.83 2.16
N ASP A 209 10.11 16.95 2.85
CA ASP A 209 9.21 17.47 3.88
C ASP A 209 7.92 18.10 3.33
N TRP A 210 7.90 18.45 2.04
CA TRP A 210 6.74 19.07 1.38
C TRP A 210 5.59 18.10 1.08
N TRP A 211 5.75 16.80 1.28
CA TRP A 211 4.67 15.84 1.10
C TRP A 211 3.53 16.08 2.10
N ASP A 212 2.32 16.26 1.56
CA ASP A 212 1.11 16.27 2.39
C ASP A 212 0.96 14.90 3.08
N PRO A 213 0.85 14.86 4.41
CA PRO A 213 0.70 13.60 5.16
C PRO A 213 -0.55 12.80 4.75
N ARG A 214 -1.61 13.47 4.27
CA ARG A 214 -2.82 12.82 3.75
C ARG A 214 -2.54 12.06 2.46
N VAL A 215 -1.71 12.63 1.59
CA VAL A 215 -1.29 11.97 0.33
C VAL A 215 -0.40 10.77 0.62
N THR A 216 0.56 10.88 1.51
CA THR A 216 1.44 9.76 1.86
C THR A 216 0.71 8.63 2.58
N ALA A 217 -0.22 8.95 3.49
CA ALA A 217 -1.09 7.96 4.13
C ALA A 217 -2.00 7.25 3.11
N SER A 218 -2.60 8.00 2.18
CA SER A 218 -3.42 7.43 1.09
C SER A 218 -2.60 6.52 0.18
N LEU A 219 -1.36 6.88 -0.11
CA LEU A 219 -0.44 6.06 -0.89
C LEU A 219 -0.11 4.74 -0.17
N VAL A 220 0.12 4.76 1.16
CA VAL A 220 0.33 3.55 1.97
C VAL A 220 -0.89 2.63 1.90
N ALA A 221 -2.10 3.15 2.12
CA ALA A 221 -3.33 2.38 2.04
C ALA A 221 -3.52 1.75 0.65
N LEU A 222 -3.23 2.52 -0.40
CA LEU A 222 -3.36 2.06 -1.79
C LEU A 222 -2.31 1.02 -2.16
N LEU A 223 -1.04 1.21 -1.80
CA LEU A 223 0.04 0.26 -2.07
C LEU A 223 -0.22 -1.07 -1.38
N THR A 224 -0.58 -1.05 -0.10
CA THR A 224 -0.87 -2.27 0.68
C THR A 224 -2.11 -3.00 0.18
N SER A 225 -3.06 -2.31 -0.47
CA SER A 225 -4.20 -2.95 -1.14
C SER A 225 -3.83 -3.67 -2.44
N HIS A 226 -2.64 -3.35 -3.03
CA HIS A 226 -2.15 -3.97 -4.27
C HIS A 226 -1.04 -5.01 -4.05
N ASP A 227 -0.40 -5.04 -2.90
CA ASP A 227 0.82 -5.82 -2.64
C ASP A 227 0.57 -7.23 -2.05
N SER A 228 -0.60 -7.81 -2.24
CA SER A 228 -0.86 -9.20 -1.85
C SER A 228 -0.38 -10.17 -2.94
N TRP A 229 0.64 -11.01 -2.65
CA TRP A 229 1.02 -12.11 -3.56
C TRP A 229 0.50 -13.47 -3.08
N LEU A 230 0.51 -13.75 -1.81
CA LEU A 230 0.01 -15.01 -1.22
C LEU A 230 -0.95 -14.76 -0.04
N GLY A 231 -1.15 -13.51 0.34
CA GLY A 231 -2.10 -13.14 1.38
C GLY A 231 -3.23 -12.30 0.81
N ASN A 232 -4.38 -12.36 1.43
CA ASN A 232 -5.45 -11.44 1.12
C ASN A 232 -5.01 -10.02 1.47
N ALA A 233 -5.02 -9.11 0.48
CA ALA A 233 -4.82 -7.70 0.74
C ALA A 233 -5.82 -7.24 1.82
N TRP A 234 -5.43 -6.25 2.63
CA TRP A 234 -6.25 -5.82 3.76
C TRP A 234 -7.67 -5.43 3.36
N ASP A 235 -7.86 -4.89 2.16
CA ASP A 235 -9.15 -4.46 1.61
C ASP A 235 -10.04 -5.61 1.11
N THR A 236 -9.55 -6.84 1.09
CA THR A 236 -10.33 -8.03 0.66
C THR A 236 -10.77 -8.91 1.81
N ARG A 237 -10.24 -8.69 3.01
CA ARG A 237 -10.58 -9.51 4.17
C ARG A 237 -12.01 -9.25 4.61
N VAL A 238 -12.71 -10.31 4.98
CA VAL A 238 -14.00 -10.21 5.65
C VAL A 238 -13.71 -9.80 7.09
N ASP A 239 -14.12 -8.61 7.45
CA ASP A 239 -14.05 -8.11 8.83
C ASP A 239 -15.22 -8.59 9.64
#